data_e48424141fc99985807b672f403354db
#
_entry.id   e48424141fc99985807b672f403354db
#
_cell.length_a   1.000
_cell.length_b   1.000
_cell.length_c   1.000
_cell.angle_alpha   90.00
_cell.angle_beta   90.00
_cell.angle_gamma   90.00
#
_symmetry.space_group_name_H-M   'P 1'
#
loop_
_entity.id
_entity.type
_entity.pdbx_description
1 polymer ?
#
loop_
_entity_poly.entity_id
_entity_poly.type
_entity_poly.pdbx_seq_one_letter_code
_entity_poly.pdbx_strand_id
1 'polypeptide(L)'
;MSLKIASFNVNSIKMRLPNLLNWLNKNNIDVILIQETKTIDDNFPSLDFKQNQYNVIFNGQKSYNGVAIASKSVSYTHLTLPTN
;
A
#
# COMPACT_ATOMS: atom_id res chain seq x y z
N MET A 1 3.25 -22.63 1.40
CA MET A 1 3.33 -21.21 1.80
C MET A 1 2.21 -20.45 1.13
N SER A 2 1.44 -19.73 1.89
CA SER A 2 0.28 -19.04 1.36
C SER A 2 0.48 -17.53 1.42
N LEU A 3 -0.10 -16.82 0.46
CA LEU A 3 -0.11 -15.37 0.43
C LEU A 3 -1.39 -14.87 1.05
N LYS A 4 -1.25 -13.83 1.85
CA LYS A 4 -2.41 -13.10 2.36
C LYS A 4 -2.59 -11.84 1.54
N ILE A 5 -3.69 -11.79 0.83
CA ILE A 5 -4.01 -10.67 -0.05
C ILE A 5 -5.26 -10.00 0.47
N ALA A 6 -5.21 -8.69 0.57
CA ALA A 6 -6.35 -7.89 1.01
C ALA A 6 -6.72 -6.87 -0.04
N SER A 7 -7.94 -6.41 0.00
CA SER A 7 -8.43 -5.33 -0.84
C SER A 7 -9.25 -4.41 0.05
N PHE A 8 -8.99 -3.11 -0.04
CA PHE A 8 -9.62 -2.18 0.88
C PHE A 8 -9.79 -0.81 0.26
N ASN A 9 -11.01 -0.29 0.36
CA ASN A 9 -11.28 1.09 -0.01
C ASN A 9 -11.01 1.96 1.21
N VAL A 10 -9.92 2.74 1.16
CA VAL A 10 -9.48 3.50 2.34
C VAL A 10 -10.22 4.80 2.53
N ASN A 11 -10.86 5.28 1.48
CA ASN A 11 -11.55 6.56 1.55
C ASN A 11 -10.65 7.64 2.16
N SER A 12 -9.54 7.87 1.51
CA SER A 12 -8.42 8.75 1.89
C SER A 12 -7.31 8.01 2.63
N ILE A 13 -6.22 7.82 1.91
CA ILE A 13 -5.06 7.10 2.49
C ILE A 13 -4.47 7.87 3.67
N LYS A 14 -4.47 9.19 3.60
CA LYS A 14 -3.87 9.99 4.67
C LYS A 14 -4.64 9.86 5.98
N MET A 15 -5.95 9.75 5.87
CA MET A 15 -6.80 9.62 7.06
C MET A 15 -6.67 8.25 7.71
N ARG A 16 -6.45 7.21 6.90
CA ARG A 16 -6.47 5.83 7.40
C ARG A 16 -5.08 5.27 7.68
N LEU A 17 -4.03 6.01 7.33
CA LEU A 17 -2.70 5.44 7.25
C LEU A 17 -2.22 4.77 8.54
N PRO A 18 -2.28 5.41 9.71
CA PRO A 18 -1.77 4.76 10.91
C PRO A 18 -2.50 3.44 11.23
N ASN A 19 -3.81 3.46 11.09
CA ASN A 19 -4.60 2.26 11.36
C ASN A 19 -4.34 1.19 10.33
N LEU A 20 -4.19 1.59 9.06
CA LEU A 20 -3.93 0.65 7.99
C LEU A 20 -2.59 -0.03 8.18
N LEU A 21 -1.53 0.72 8.48
CA LEU A 21 -0.21 0.14 8.66
C LEU A 21 -0.17 -0.81 9.85
N ASN A 22 -0.83 -0.44 10.95
CA ASN A 22 -0.94 -1.32 12.09
C ASN A 22 -1.65 -2.63 11.74
N TRP A 23 -2.73 -2.51 11.00
CA TRP A 23 -3.50 -3.68 10.60
C TRP A 23 -2.69 -4.60 9.69
N LEU A 24 -1.97 -4.01 8.73
CA LEU A 24 -1.13 -4.78 7.82
C LEU A 24 -0.07 -5.57 8.58
N ASN A 25 0.58 -4.92 9.52
CA ASN A 25 1.64 -5.57 10.30
C ASN A 25 1.08 -6.63 11.22
N LYS A 26 -0.02 -6.34 11.88
CA LYS A 26 -0.64 -7.27 12.82
C LYS A 26 -1.12 -8.55 12.14
N ASN A 27 -1.59 -8.44 10.92
CA ASN A 27 -2.17 -9.56 10.20
C ASN A 27 -1.23 -10.19 9.19
N ASN A 28 -0.01 -9.71 9.10
CA ASN A 28 0.99 -10.23 8.15
C ASN A 28 0.47 -10.26 6.72
N ILE A 29 -0.12 -9.18 6.30
CA ILE A 29 -0.66 -9.08 4.95
C ILE A 29 0.51 -8.98 3.97
N ASP A 30 0.51 -9.81 2.95
CA ASP A 30 1.57 -9.81 1.95
C ASP A 30 1.34 -8.79 0.86
N VAL A 31 0.11 -8.66 0.41
CA VAL A 31 -0.25 -7.71 -0.64
C VAL A 31 -1.60 -7.08 -0.30
N ILE A 32 -1.70 -5.78 -0.48
CA ILE A 32 -2.98 -5.10 -0.34
C ILE A 32 -3.25 -4.22 -1.55
N LEU A 33 -4.47 -4.34 -2.06
CA LEU A 33 -4.99 -3.49 -3.14
C LEU A 33 -5.81 -2.39 -2.48
N ILE A 34 -5.44 -1.14 -2.72
CA ILE A 34 -6.04 -0.01 -2.03
C ILE A 34 -6.77 0.86 -3.04
N GLN A 35 -8.02 1.17 -2.77
CA GLN A 35 -8.84 2.02 -3.60
C GLN A 35 -9.16 3.34 -2.89
N GLU A 36 -9.45 4.35 -3.69
CA GLU A 36 -9.82 5.68 -3.21
C GLU A 36 -8.79 6.29 -2.27
N THR A 37 -7.54 6.31 -2.72
CA THR A 37 -6.47 6.92 -1.95
C THR A 37 -6.66 8.42 -1.77
N LYS A 38 -7.33 9.08 -2.73
CA LYS A 38 -7.71 10.49 -2.69
C LYS A 38 -6.53 11.42 -2.45
N THR A 39 -5.43 11.14 -3.10
CA THR A 39 -4.26 11.98 -3.01
C THR A 39 -3.52 11.94 -4.35
N ILE A 40 -2.88 13.05 -4.68
CA ILE A 40 -2.01 13.09 -5.85
C ILE A 40 -0.70 12.38 -5.53
N ASP A 41 0.03 11.99 -6.58
CA ASP A 41 1.24 11.20 -6.41
C ASP A 41 2.28 11.89 -5.52
N ASP A 42 2.45 13.20 -5.67
CA ASP A 42 3.44 13.93 -4.90
C ASP A 42 3.20 13.86 -3.39
N ASN A 43 1.96 13.66 -3.00
CA ASN A 43 1.57 13.63 -1.59
C ASN A 43 1.33 12.23 -1.07
N PHE A 44 1.56 11.23 -1.87
CA PHE A 44 1.32 9.86 -1.43
C PHE A 44 2.35 9.46 -0.37
N PRO A 45 1.92 8.87 0.75
CA PRO A 45 2.82 8.56 1.86
C PRO A 45 3.64 7.29 1.62
N SER A 46 4.38 7.26 0.53
CA SER A 46 5.15 6.08 0.16
C SER A 46 6.25 5.76 1.17
N LEU A 47 6.82 6.79 1.79
CA LEU A 47 7.86 6.58 2.79
C LEU A 47 7.33 5.84 4.02
N ASP A 48 6.12 6.14 4.43
CA ASP A 48 5.51 5.46 5.56
C ASP A 48 5.33 3.98 5.30
N PHE A 49 4.92 3.64 4.09
CA PHE A 49 4.85 2.24 3.69
C PHE A 49 6.22 1.58 3.72
N LYS A 50 7.21 2.26 3.18
CA LYS A 50 8.56 1.73 3.11
C LYS A 50 9.13 1.48 4.51
N GLN A 51 8.89 2.40 5.44
CA GLN A 51 9.35 2.24 6.81
C GLN A 51 8.69 1.05 7.51
N ASN A 52 7.56 0.61 7.00
CA ASN A 52 6.84 -0.55 7.52
C ASN A 52 7.06 -1.80 6.68
N GLN A 53 8.12 -1.81 5.88
CA GLN A 53 8.53 -2.97 5.08
C GLN A 53 7.61 -3.28 3.92
N TYR A 54 6.93 -2.28 3.40
CA TYR A 54 6.09 -2.44 2.22
C TYR A 54 6.61 -1.58 1.08
N ASN A 55 6.68 -2.17 -0.10
CA ASN A 55 6.88 -1.45 -1.34
C ASN A 55 5.52 -1.10 -1.90
N VAL A 56 5.36 0.11 -2.41
CA VAL A 56 4.07 0.55 -2.90
C VAL A 56 4.21 1.15 -4.28
N ILE A 57 3.28 0.79 -5.16
CA ILE A 57 3.07 1.48 -6.43
C ILE A 57 1.69 2.13 -6.38
N PHE A 58 1.58 3.28 -6.99
CA PHE A 58 0.36 4.05 -6.86
C PHE A 58 0.13 4.91 -8.08
N ASN A 59 -1.14 5.21 -8.30
CA ASN A 59 -1.58 6.17 -9.31
C ASN A 59 -2.59 7.07 -8.63
N GLY A 60 -2.15 8.23 -8.21
CA GLY A 60 -2.97 9.14 -7.44
C GLY A 60 -3.81 10.03 -8.31
N GLN A 61 -4.97 10.39 -7.80
CA GLN A 61 -5.85 11.36 -8.41
C GLN A 61 -6.46 12.23 -7.31
N LYS A 62 -6.73 13.46 -7.68
CA LYS A 62 -7.34 14.41 -6.76
C LYS A 62 -8.70 13.93 -6.32
N SER A 63 -8.99 14.10 -5.08
CA SER A 63 -10.32 14.15 -4.47
C SER A 63 -11.05 12.82 -4.37
N TYR A 64 -11.19 12.07 -5.44
CA TYR A 64 -12.15 10.96 -5.41
C TYR A 64 -11.55 9.61 -5.70
N ASN A 65 -10.50 9.59 -6.50
CA ASN A 65 -9.98 8.35 -7.02
C ASN A 65 -8.60 8.09 -6.46
N GLY A 66 -7.86 7.28 -7.17
CA GLY A 66 -6.53 6.90 -6.76
C GLY A 66 -6.49 5.46 -6.30
N VAL A 67 -5.48 4.75 -6.77
CA VAL A 67 -5.30 3.35 -6.42
C VAL A 67 -3.85 3.12 -6.04
N ALA A 68 -3.63 2.11 -5.21
CA ALA A 68 -2.29 1.72 -4.85
C ALA A 68 -2.25 0.21 -4.61
N ILE A 69 -1.07 -0.34 -4.79
CA ILE A 69 -0.80 -1.73 -4.43
C ILE A 69 0.45 -1.71 -3.57
N ALA A 70 0.34 -2.24 -2.37
CA ALA A 70 1.47 -2.37 -1.48
C ALA A 70 1.78 -3.84 -1.28
N SER A 71 3.05 -4.18 -1.35
CA SER A 71 3.49 -5.55 -1.16
C SER A 71 4.62 -5.58 -0.15
N LYS A 72 4.62 -6.62 0.66
CA LYS A 72 5.61 -6.79 1.69
C LYS A 72 7.00 -6.95 1.09
N SER A 73 7.97 -6.24 1.64
CA SER A 73 9.35 -6.37 1.22
C SER A 73 9.89 -7.73 1.67
N VAL A 74 10.72 -8.31 0.82
CA VAL A 74 11.41 -9.55 1.17
C VAL A 74 12.89 -9.27 1.28
N SER A 75 13.58 -10.13 2.00
CA SER A 75 14.99 -9.91 2.27
C SER A 75 15.86 -10.09 1.03
N TYR A 76 15.42 -10.83 0.05
CA TYR A 76 16.09 -10.94 -1.23
C TYR A 76 15.24 -10.24 -2.27
N THR A 77 15.80 -9.25 -2.85
CA THR A 77 15.03 -8.22 -3.53
C THR A 77 14.64 -8.51 -4.96
N HIS A 78 15.15 -9.57 -5.52
CA HIS A 78 14.79 -9.89 -6.91
C HIS A 78 13.36 -10.39 -7.06
N LEU A 79 12.66 -10.57 -5.97
CA LEU A 79 11.25 -10.95 -6.00
C LEU A 79 10.34 -9.74 -5.96
N THR A 80 10.71 -8.73 -6.64
CA THR A 80 9.84 -7.57 -6.74
C THR A 80 8.66 -7.88 -7.65
N LEU A 81 7.60 -7.11 -7.47
CA LEU A 81 6.46 -7.22 -8.36
C LEU A 81 6.89 -6.84 -9.78
N PRO A 82 6.37 -7.54 -10.78
CA PRO A 82 6.64 -7.17 -12.17
C PRO A 82 5.81 -5.96 -12.54
N THR A 83 6.25 -4.82 -12.08
CA THR A 83 5.47 -3.60 -12.19
C THR A 83 5.82 -2.74 -13.38
N ASN A 84 6.84 -3.09 -14.05
CA ASN A 84 7.30 -2.30 -15.19
C ASN A 84 6.45 -2.51 -16.43
#